data_474aa7c23ca1f6a1421cbd0aa9808dea
#
_entry.id   474aa7c23ca1f6a1421cbd0aa9808dea
#
_cell.length_a   1.000
_cell.length_b   1.000
_cell.length_c   1.000
_cell.angle_alpha   90.00
_cell.angle_beta   90.00
_cell.angle_gamma   90.00
#
_symmetry.space_group_name_H-M   'P 1'
#
loop_
_entity.id
_entity.type
_entity.pdbx_description
1 polymer ?
#
loop_
_entity_poly.entity_id
_entity_poly.type
_entity_poly.pdbx_seq_one_letter_code
_entity_poly.pdbx_strand_id
1 'polypeptide(L)'
;VGRHQPWAHEVFHHYRRRLGRRYGSARELEHRQSIFVHNMRFVHSRNRAALSYALALNHLADRTPQELAALRGRRRSGSPNNGQPFPTELYAGLILPESLDWRMYGAVTPVKDQAVCGSCWSFATTGAMEGALFLKTGVLTPLSQQVLIDCSWGFGNYACDGGEEWRAYEWIKKHGGIASTESYGTYKGQVRNGLCHYNQSEMLAKITGYVNVTSGNITAVKAAIYKHGPVAVSIDASHRTFSFYSNGIYYEPKCANETGELDHAVLAVGYGVLQGETYWLIKNSWSTYWGNDGYILMAMKDNNCGVATEATYPILA
;
A
#
# COMPACT_ATOMS: atom_id res chain seq x y z
N VAL A 1 31.31 -14.09 16.78
CA VAL A 1 31.39 -13.77 18.21
C VAL A 1 30.73 -12.43 18.43
N GLY A 2 29.44 -12.47 18.72
CA GLY A 2 28.66 -11.24 18.98
C GLY A 2 29.13 -10.62 20.27
N ARG A 3 29.76 -9.45 20.18
CA ARG A 3 30.06 -8.68 21.38
C ARG A 3 28.72 -8.30 22.02
N HIS A 4 28.53 -8.76 23.24
CA HIS A 4 27.39 -8.38 24.07
C HIS A 4 27.37 -6.85 24.19
N GLN A 5 26.33 -6.21 23.66
CA GLN A 5 26.15 -4.75 23.75
C GLN A 5 25.01 -4.46 24.71
N PRO A 6 25.32 -4.13 26.00
CA PRO A 6 24.28 -3.92 27.01
C PRO A 6 23.25 -2.84 26.63
N TRP A 7 23.70 -1.79 25.95
CA TRP A 7 22.81 -0.70 25.51
C TRP A 7 21.77 -1.19 24.47
N ALA A 8 22.16 -2.14 23.59
CA ALA A 8 21.26 -2.70 22.61
C ALA A 8 20.14 -3.50 23.25
N HIS A 9 20.45 -4.21 24.33
CA HIS A 9 19.48 -4.95 25.13
C HIS A 9 18.44 -4.01 25.76
N GLU A 10 18.89 -2.90 26.34
CA GLU A 10 17.98 -1.91 26.94
C GLU A 10 17.08 -1.26 25.89
N VAL A 11 17.63 -0.87 24.74
CA VAL A 11 16.86 -0.27 23.65
C VAL A 11 15.80 -1.25 23.14
N PHE A 12 16.16 -2.52 22.99
CA PHE A 12 15.19 -3.56 22.56
C PHE A 12 14.08 -3.76 23.59
N HIS A 13 14.41 -3.80 24.88
CA HIS A 13 13.39 -3.95 25.92
C HIS A 13 12.47 -2.74 26.01
N HIS A 14 12.97 -1.54 25.79
CA HIS A 14 12.15 -0.34 25.70
C HIS A 14 11.20 -0.43 24.51
N TYR A 15 11.71 -0.80 23.33
CA TYR A 15 10.94 -1.01 22.11
C TYR A 15 9.82 -2.02 22.33
N ARG A 16 10.16 -3.18 22.89
CA ARG A 16 9.22 -4.26 23.16
C ARG A 16 8.11 -3.83 24.10
N ARG A 17 8.45 -3.14 25.18
CA ARG A 17 7.47 -2.63 26.16
C ARG A 17 6.56 -1.57 25.54
N ARG A 18 7.12 -0.66 24.78
CA ARG A 18 6.33 0.38 24.13
C ARG A 18 5.28 -0.18 23.18
N LEU A 19 5.60 -1.26 22.48
CA LEU A 19 4.69 -1.91 21.54
C LEU A 19 3.86 -3.04 22.16
N GLY A 20 4.05 -3.32 23.45
CA GLY A 20 3.36 -4.42 24.13
C GLY A 20 3.73 -5.79 23.58
N ARG A 21 4.94 -5.95 23.05
CA ARG A 21 5.39 -7.20 22.45
C ARG A 21 5.73 -8.23 23.51
N ARG A 22 5.13 -9.42 23.36
CA ARG A 22 5.41 -10.60 24.18
C ARG A 22 5.76 -11.75 23.27
N TYR A 23 6.78 -12.51 23.66
CA TYR A 23 7.25 -13.66 22.88
C TYR A 23 7.02 -14.94 23.65
N GLY A 24 6.80 -16.05 22.93
CA GLY A 24 6.36 -17.30 23.53
C GLY A 24 7.43 -18.04 24.35
N SER A 25 8.71 -17.65 24.24
CA SER A 25 9.80 -18.31 24.94
C SER A 25 11.01 -17.38 25.08
N ALA A 26 11.92 -17.74 25.99
CA ALA A 26 13.20 -17.02 26.12
C ALA A 26 14.02 -17.09 24.85
N ARG A 27 13.97 -18.23 24.13
CA ARG A 27 14.67 -18.43 22.87
C ARG A 27 14.14 -17.50 21.77
N GLU A 28 12.82 -17.33 21.71
CA GLU A 28 12.21 -16.40 20.76
C GLU A 28 12.56 -14.96 21.09
N LEU A 29 12.53 -14.58 22.36
CA LEU A 29 12.95 -13.25 22.82
C LEU A 29 14.37 -12.93 22.35
N GLU A 30 15.30 -13.86 22.54
CA GLU A 30 16.69 -13.70 22.12
C GLU A 30 16.82 -13.57 20.60
N HIS A 31 16.06 -14.36 19.86
CA HIS A 31 16.01 -14.29 18.41
C HIS A 31 15.47 -12.92 17.93
N ARG A 32 14.40 -12.44 18.51
CA ARG A 32 13.83 -11.13 18.17
C ARG A 32 14.77 -9.98 18.50
N GLN A 33 15.47 -10.06 19.61
CA GLN A 33 16.50 -9.08 19.96
C GLN A 33 17.61 -9.05 18.93
N SER A 34 18.06 -10.19 18.44
CA SER A 34 19.10 -10.30 17.41
C SER A 34 18.63 -9.62 16.11
N ILE A 35 17.41 -9.87 15.69
CA ILE A 35 16.82 -9.26 14.49
C ILE A 35 16.75 -7.74 14.65
N PHE A 36 16.25 -7.28 15.79
CA PHE A 36 16.11 -5.86 16.10
C PHE A 36 17.46 -5.13 16.05
N VAL A 37 18.48 -5.69 16.70
CA VAL A 37 19.82 -5.10 16.73
C VAL A 37 20.41 -5.02 15.33
N HIS A 38 20.22 -6.07 14.53
CA HIS A 38 20.69 -6.10 13.15
C HIS A 38 20.02 -5.00 12.32
N ASN A 39 18.72 -4.84 12.46
CA ASN A 39 17.97 -3.78 11.76
C ASN A 39 18.38 -2.38 12.25
N MET A 40 18.62 -2.23 13.54
CA MET A 40 19.08 -0.96 14.11
C MET A 40 20.42 -0.54 13.50
N ARG A 41 21.35 -1.47 13.37
CA ARG A 41 22.65 -1.21 12.74
C ARG A 41 22.50 -0.84 11.28
N PHE A 42 21.61 -1.52 10.57
CA PHE A 42 21.31 -1.19 9.18
C PHE A 42 20.77 0.24 9.03
N VAL A 43 19.81 0.62 9.85
CA VAL A 43 19.21 1.96 9.84
C VAL A 43 20.28 3.02 10.11
N HIS A 44 21.09 2.84 11.14
CA HIS A 44 22.15 3.78 11.48
C HIS A 44 23.18 3.91 10.36
N SER A 45 23.57 2.79 9.75
CA SER A 45 24.55 2.76 8.66
C SER A 45 24.01 3.50 7.44
N ARG A 46 22.76 3.25 7.05
CA ARG A 46 22.18 3.90 5.87
C ARG A 46 21.96 5.40 6.09
N ASN A 47 21.59 5.80 7.31
CA ASN A 47 21.42 7.22 7.62
C ASN A 47 22.71 8.01 7.55
N ARG A 48 23.86 7.37 7.76
CA ARG A 48 25.17 8.02 7.61
C ARG A 48 25.57 8.22 6.14
N ALA A 49 24.88 7.58 5.21
CA ALA A 49 25.22 7.66 3.80
C ALA A 49 24.66 8.91 3.09
N ALA A 50 24.03 9.84 3.83
CA ALA A 50 23.48 11.10 3.31
C ALA A 50 22.57 10.92 2.10
N LEU A 51 21.58 10.03 2.23
CA LEU A 51 20.60 9.72 1.20
C LEU A 51 19.52 10.84 1.10
N SER A 52 18.72 10.82 0.02
CA SER A 52 17.60 11.73 -0.15
C SER A 52 16.43 11.46 0.81
N TYR A 53 16.54 10.39 1.61
CA TYR A 53 15.55 9.98 2.58
C TYR A 53 16.24 9.44 3.83
N ALA A 54 15.49 9.36 4.92
CA ALA A 54 15.97 8.83 6.19
C ALA A 54 15.20 7.57 6.56
N LEU A 55 15.86 6.70 7.29
CA LEU A 55 15.30 5.48 7.87
C LEU A 55 15.11 5.65 9.37
N ALA A 56 14.14 4.91 9.92
CA ALA A 56 13.94 4.81 11.35
C ALA A 56 13.42 3.41 11.70
N LEU A 57 13.67 3.00 12.92
CA LEU A 57 13.06 1.77 13.44
C LEU A 57 11.57 2.02 13.65
N ASN A 58 10.79 0.99 13.39
CA ASN A 58 9.34 1.03 13.57
C ASN A 58 8.87 -0.31 14.14
N HIS A 59 7.55 -0.53 14.16
CA HIS A 59 6.96 -1.75 14.69
C HIS A 59 7.34 -3.04 13.94
N LEU A 60 8.02 -2.94 12.79
CA LEU A 60 8.48 -4.08 12.00
C LEU A 60 9.93 -4.47 12.32
N ALA A 61 10.60 -3.77 13.22
CA ALA A 61 12.03 -3.94 13.45
C ALA A 61 12.42 -5.28 14.09
N ASP A 62 11.47 -6.00 14.69
CA ASP A 62 11.71 -7.33 15.26
C ASP A 62 11.21 -8.48 14.36
N ARG A 63 10.80 -8.16 13.13
CA ARG A 63 10.24 -9.13 12.19
C ARG A 63 11.31 -9.76 11.30
N THR A 64 11.14 -11.05 10.99
CA THR A 64 12.02 -11.76 10.05
C THR A 64 11.75 -11.32 8.61
N PRO A 65 12.71 -11.54 7.67
CA PRO A 65 12.45 -11.31 6.25
C PRO A 65 11.21 -12.04 5.73
N GLN A 66 10.95 -13.26 6.21
CA GLN A 66 9.77 -14.04 5.82
C GLN A 66 8.48 -13.39 6.30
N GLU A 67 8.48 -12.87 7.53
CA GLU A 67 7.32 -12.16 8.06
C GLU A 67 7.06 -10.85 7.32
N LEU A 68 8.11 -10.13 6.94
CA LEU A 68 7.97 -8.93 6.13
C LEU A 68 7.48 -9.24 4.72
N ALA A 69 7.95 -10.34 4.13
CA ALA A 69 7.49 -10.79 2.80
C ALA A 69 5.99 -11.08 2.80
N ALA A 70 5.46 -11.60 3.90
CA ALA A 70 4.03 -11.89 4.02
C ALA A 70 3.14 -10.64 3.91
N LEU A 71 3.69 -9.45 4.15
CA LEU A 71 2.95 -8.19 4.02
C LEU A 71 2.84 -7.71 2.57
N ARG A 72 3.65 -8.29 1.66
CA ARG A 72 3.67 -7.93 0.26
C ARG A 72 2.82 -8.92 -0.52
N GLY A 73 1.51 -8.71 -0.45
CA GLY A 73 0.50 -9.66 -0.93
C GLY A 73 0.02 -9.43 -2.34
N ARG A 74 0.73 -8.68 -3.18
CA ARG A 74 0.32 -8.55 -4.57
C ARG A 74 0.81 -9.75 -5.36
N ARG A 75 -0.14 -10.56 -5.86
CA ARG A 75 0.15 -11.71 -6.71
C ARG A 75 0.01 -11.34 -8.17
N ARG A 76 1.05 -11.56 -8.93
CA ARG A 76 1.07 -11.35 -10.36
C ARG A 76 0.74 -12.63 -11.07
N SER A 77 -0.44 -12.69 -11.64
CA SER A 77 -0.87 -13.86 -12.38
C SER A 77 -0.36 -13.84 -13.81
N GLY A 78 -0.01 -12.67 -14.35
CA GLY A 78 0.27 -12.51 -15.77
C GLY A 78 -0.97 -12.67 -16.64
N SER A 79 -2.13 -12.84 -16.02
CA SER A 79 -3.40 -13.02 -16.74
C SER A 79 -3.85 -11.68 -17.33
N PRO A 80 -4.37 -11.69 -18.57
CA PRO A 80 -5.00 -10.50 -19.13
C PRO A 80 -6.26 -10.15 -18.35
N ASN A 81 -6.58 -8.86 -18.27
CA ASN A 81 -7.79 -8.39 -17.59
C ASN A 81 -8.64 -7.54 -18.56
N ASN A 82 -9.85 -7.20 -18.11
CA ASN A 82 -10.82 -6.45 -18.91
C ASN A 82 -10.78 -4.94 -18.66
N GLY A 83 -9.69 -4.44 -18.11
CA GLY A 83 -9.52 -3.01 -17.89
C GLY A 83 -9.52 -2.23 -19.21
N GLN A 84 -10.16 -1.07 -19.18
CA GLN A 84 -10.18 -0.18 -20.33
C GLN A 84 -8.80 0.50 -20.46
N PRO A 85 -8.31 0.74 -21.69
CA PRO A 85 -7.10 1.49 -21.87
C PRO A 85 -7.31 2.96 -21.46
N PHE A 86 -6.28 3.55 -20.88
CA PHE A 86 -6.33 4.96 -20.49
C PHE A 86 -6.36 5.84 -21.75
N PRO A 87 -7.33 6.78 -21.85
CA PRO A 87 -7.45 7.62 -23.03
C PRO A 87 -6.42 8.76 -22.98
N THR A 88 -5.15 8.43 -23.17
CA THR A 88 -4.03 9.37 -23.09
C THR A 88 -4.27 10.62 -23.97
N GLU A 89 -4.87 10.43 -25.13
CA GLU A 89 -5.14 11.50 -26.07
C GLU A 89 -6.12 12.55 -25.52
N LEU A 90 -7.08 12.15 -24.71
CA LEU A 90 -8.04 13.08 -24.11
C LEU A 90 -7.36 14.04 -23.12
N TYR A 91 -6.23 13.64 -22.56
CA TYR A 91 -5.54 14.41 -21.52
C TYR A 91 -4.23 15.03 -22.03
N ALA A 92 -3.89 14.85 -23.29
CA ALA A 92 -2.61 15.31 -23.85
C ALA A 92 -2.41 16.82 -23.76
N GLY A 93 -3.49 17.61 -23.83
CA GLY A 93 -3.43 19.06 -23.70
C GLY A 93 -3.71 19.58 -22.30
N LEU A 94 -3.85 18.70 -21.31
CA LEU A 94 -4.20 19.07 -19.96
C LEU A 94 -3.01 19.67 -19.22
N ILE A 95 -3.22 20.85 -18.63
CA ILE A 95 -2.21 21.50 -17.79
C ILE A 95 -2.38 20.92 -16.39
N LEU A 96 -1.43 20.11 -15.96
CA LEU A 96 -1.45 19.48 -14.63
C LEU A 96 -0.87 20.44 -13.60
N PRO A 97 -1.44 20.50 -12.38
CA PRO A 97 -0.82 21.27 -11.29
C PRO A 97 0.55 20.67 -10.95
N GLU A 98 1.44 21.50 -10.42
CA GLU A 98 2.78 21.05 -10.01
C GLU A 98 2.70 20.08 -8.84
N SER A 99 1.72 20.26 -7.95
CA SER A 99 1.50 19.40 -6.81
C SER A 99 0.01 19.19 -6.56
N LEU A 100 -0.31 18.03 -6.00
CA LEU A 100 -1.67 17.65 -5.69
C LEU A 100 -1.66 16.69 -4.49
N ASP A 101 -2.57 16.91 -3.55
CA ASP A 101 -2.74 16.04 -2.39
C ASP A 101 -4.24 15.89 -2.09
N TRP A 102 -4.79 14.74 -2.44
CA TRP A 102 -6.22 14.49 -2.26
C TRP A 102 -6.64 14.45 -0.79
N ARG A 103 -5.70 14.28 0.15
CA ARG A 103 -6.02 14.35 1.59
C ARG A 103 -6.55 15.72 1.98
N MET A 104 -6.07 16.76 1.32
CA MET A 104 -6.48 18.14 1.59
C MET A 104 -7.92 18.42 1.18
N TYR A 105 -8.48 17.60 0.31
CA TYR A 105 -9.86 17.72 -0.17
C TYR A 105 -10.83 16.77 0.53
N GLY A 106 -10.35 15.96 1.47
CA GLY A 106 -11.19 15.01 2.20
C GLY A 106 -11.50 13.72 1.46
N ALA A 107 -10.69 13.37 0.46
CA ALA A 107 -10.95 12.20 -0.40
C ALA A 107 -10.29 10.91 0.10
N VAL A 108 -9.53 10.96 1.19
CA VAL A 108 -8.70 9.84 1.65
C VAL A 108 -9.02 9.50 3.10
N THR A 109 -9.33 8.24 3.36
CA THR A 109 -9.58 7.74 4.72
C THR A 109 -8.27 7.62 5.52
N PRO A 110 -8.33 7.51 6.86
CA PRO A 110 -7.11 7.32 7.66
C PRO A 110 -6.33 6.08 7.26
N VAL A 111 -5.02 6.13 7.52
CA VAL A 111 -4.12 4.99 7.31
C VAL A 111 -4.53 3.81 8.19
N LYS A 112 -4.51 2.62 7.61
CA LYS A 112 -4.89 1.38 8.28
C LYS A 112 -3.71 0.43 8.41
N ASP A 113 -3.91 -0.65 9.14
CA ASP A 113 -2.92 -1.69 9.36
C ASP A 113 -3.46 -3.02 8.86
N GLN A 114 -2.85 -3.57 7.82
CA GLN A 114 -3.22 -4.89 7.31
C GLN A 114 -2.82 -6.02 8.25
N ALA A 115 -2.03 -5.73 9.29
CA ALA A 115 -1.52 -6.70 10.24
C ALA A 115 -0.74 -7.83 9.53
N VAL A 116 -0.73 -9.04 10.09
CA VAL A 116 -0.01 -10.19 9.52
C VAL A 116 -0.90 -10.85 8.45
N CYS A 117 -1.09 -10.13 7.33
CA CYS A 117 -1.99 -10.57 6.26
C CYS A 117 -1.53 -9.93 4.96
N GLY A 118 -1.36 -10.73 3.92
CA GLY A 118 -0.99 -10.26 2.59
C GLY A 118 -2.16 -9.67 1.81
N SER A 119 -2.90 -8.77 2.42
CA SER A 119 -4.13 -8.17 1.89
C SER A 119 -3.94 -6.75 1.35
N CYS A 120 -2.72 -6.33 1.06
CA CYS A 120 -2.43 -5.00 0.52
C CYS A 120 -3.28 -4.66 -0.72
N TRP A 121 -3.54 -5.66 -1.56
CA TRP A 121 -4.40 -5.52 -2.75
C TRP A 121 -5.81 -5.02 -2.40
N SER A 122 -6.35 -5.43 -1.25
CA SER A 122 -7.68 -4.99 -0.81
C SER A 122 -7.68 -3.54 -0.32
N PHE A 123 -6.60 -3.10 0.31
CA PHE A 123 -6.47 -1.71 0.78
C PHE A 123 -6.26 -0.75 -0.39
N ALA A 124 -5.48 -1.14 -1.39
CA ALA A 124 -5.31 -0.35 -2.61
C ALA A 124 -6.64 -0.21 -3.35
N THR A 125 -7.37 -1.31 -3.50
CA THR A 125 -8.68 -1.34 -4.16
C THR A 125 -9.69 -0.44 -3.44
N THR A 126 -9.84 -0.62 -2.12
CA THR A 126 -10.81 0.18 -1.36
C THR A 126 -10.42 1.65 -1.33
N GLY A 127 -9.13 1.97 -1.27
CA GLY A 127 -8.67 3.35 -1.30
C GLY A 127 -9.03 4.07 -2.59
N ALA A 128 -8.85 3.40 -3.74
CA ALA A 128 -9.25 3.94 -5.03
C ALA A 128 -10.78 4.08 -5.15
N MET A 129 -11.51 3.11 -4.63
CA MET A 129 -12.98 3.16 -4.59
C MET A 129 -13.48 4.29 -3.68
N GLU A 130 -12.86 4.46 -2.52
CA GLU A 130 -13.21 5.54 -1.57
C GLU A 130 -13.03 6.92 -2.19
N GLY A 131 -11.92 7.11 -2.89
CA GLY A 131 -11.64 8.37 -3.58
C GLY A 131 -12.62 8.63 -4.71
N ALA A 132 -12.89 7.64 -5.53
CA ALA A 132 -13.85 7.77 -6.64
C ALA A 132 -15.26 8.06 -6.13
N LEU A 133 -15.69 7.38 -5.08
CA LEU A 133 -17.01 7.61 -4.46
C LEU A 133 -17.10 9.02 -3.87
N PHE A 134 -16.06 9.49 -3.22
CA PHE A 134 -16.01 10.87 -2.70
C PHE A 134 -16.15 11.89 -3.82
N LEU A 135 -15.46 11.72 -4.93
CA LEU A 135 -15.54 12.66 -6.06
C LEU A 135 -16.96 12.70 -6.65
N LYS A 136 -17.67 11.59 -6.59
CA LYS A 136 -19.04 11.52 -7.11
C LYS A 136 -20.07 12.08 -6.15
N THR A 137 -19.94 11.81 -4.84
CA THR A 137 -20.99 12.08 -3.84
C THR A 137 -20.69 13.23 -2.91
N GLY A 138 -19.40 13.63 -2.78
CA GLY A 138 -18.97 14.59 -1.78
C GLY A 138 -18.86 14.04 -0.36
N VAL A 139 -19.13 12.74 -0.18
CA VAL A 139 -19.10 12.08 1.13
C VAL A 139 -18.00 11.03 1.15
N LEU A 140 -17.12 11.09 2.15
CA LEU A 140 -16.07 10.10 2.34
C LEU A 140 -16.63 8.92 3.16
N THR A 141 -16.68 7.75 2.54
CA THR A 141 -17.22 6.54 3.15
C THR A 141 -16.15 5.45 3.19
N PRO A 142 -15.71 5.02 4.38
CA PRO A 142 -14.77 3.89 4.47
C PRO A 142 -15.40 2.60 3.94
N LEU A 143 -14.70 1.94 3.03
CA LEU A 143 -15.17 0.71 2.39
C LEU A 143 -14.42 -0.50 2.96
N SER A 144 -15.06 -1.67 2.89
CA SER A 144 -14.59 -2.87 3.57
C SER A 144 -13.50 -3.59 2.77
N GLN A 145 -12.31 -3.71 3.35
CA GLN A 145 -11.28 -4.61 2.85
C GLN A 145 -11.66 -6.06 3.12
N GLN A 146 -12.30 -6.30 4.27
CA GLN A 146 -12.64 -7.64 4.71
C GLN A 146 -13.60 -8.34 3.75
N VAL A 147 -14.56 -7.61 3.17
CA VAL A 147 -15.49 -8.22 2.20
C VAL A 147 -14.74 -8.76 0.97
N LEU A 148 -13.71 -8.06 0.52
CA LEU A 148 -12.90 -8.53 -0.60
C LEU A 148 -12.08 -9.76 -0.21
N ILE A 149 -11.53 -9.77 0.99
CA ILE A 149 -10.76 -10.90 1.52
C ILE A 149 -11.64 -12.14 1.62
N ASP A 150 -12.83 -11.99 2.16
CA ASP A 150 -13.76 -13.10 2.40
C ASP A 150 -14.45 -13.61 1.13
N CYS A 151 -14.71 -12.72 0.17
CA CYS A 151 -15.66 -12.99 -0.89
C CYS A 151 -15.07 -13.14 -2.30
N SER A 152 -13.88 -12.63 -2.58
CA SER A 152 -13.37 -12.57 -3.96
C SER A 152 -12.52 -13.77 -4.37
N TRP A 153 -12.59 -14.87 -3.66
CA TRP A 153 -11.89 -16.13 -3.97
C TRP A 153 -12.20 -16.66 -5.37
N GLY A 154 -13.45 -16.63 -5.76
CA GLY A 154 -13.87 -17.11 -7.08
C GLY A 154 -13.32 -16.29 -8.25
N PHE A 155 -12.73 -15.13 -7.97
CA PHE A 155 -12.11 -14.25 -8.96
C PHE A 155 -10.58 -14.35 -8.96
N GLY A 156 -10.02 -15.25 -8.16
CA GLY A 156 -8.57 -15.50 -8.15
C GLY A 156 -7.79 -14.71 -7.12
N ASN A 157 -8.46 -14.11 -6.14
CA ASN A 157 -7.80 -13.55 -4.96
C ASN A 157 -7.72 -14.61 -3.87
N TYR A 158 -6.67 -14.58 -3.07
CA TYR A 158 -6.36 -15.62 -2.08
C TYR A 158 -6.29 -15.04 -0.66
N ALA A 159 -7.14 -14.08 -0.34
CA ALA A 159 -7.25 -13.49 1.00
C ALA A 159 -5.89 -12.98 1.50
N CYS A 160 -5.39 -13.50 2.62
CA CYS A 160 -4.10 -13.10 3.19
C CYS A 160 -2.89 -13.69 2.46
N ASP A 161 -3.11 -14.60 1.52
CA ASP A 161 -2.05 -15.17 0.68
C ASP A 161 -1.85 -14.40 -0.62
N GLY A 162 -2.55 -13.28 -0.77
CA GLY A 162 -2.34 -12.35 -1.86
C GLY A 162 -3.47 -12.24 -2.86
N GLY A 163 -3.39 -11.23 -3.70
CA GLY A 163 -4.39 -10.96 -4.73
C GLY A 163 -3.98 -9.81 -5.65
N GLU A 164 -4.92 -9.42 -6.50
CA GLU A 164 -4.74 -8.32 -7.45
C GLU A 164 -5.97 -7.41 -7.44
N GLU A 165 -5.75 -6.12 -7.66
CA GLU A 165 -6.80 -5.09 -7.63
C GLU A 165 -7.84 -5.33 -8.72
N TRP A 166 -7.41 -5.70 -9.94
CA TRP A 166 -8.34 -5.89 -11.05
C TRP A 166 -9.30 -7.06 -10.79
N ARG A 167 -8.86 -8.09 -10.08
CA ARG A 167 -9.74 -9.21 -9.69
C ARG A 167 -10.77 -8.74 -8.66
N ALA A 168 -10.37 -7.86 -7.75
CA ALA A 168 -11.29 -7.24 -6.81
C ALA A 168 -12.31 -6.33 -7.53
N TYR A 169 -11.87 -5.54 -8.51
CA TYR A 169 -12.79 -4.72 -9.31
C TYR A 169 -13.79 -5.59 -10.07
N GLU A 170 -13.36 -6.72 -10.63
CA GLU A 170 -14.26 -7.65 -11.30
C GLU A 170 -15.34 -8.19 -10.35
N TRP A 171 -14.96 -8.52 -9.12
CA TRP A 171 -15.90 -8.93 -8.09
C TRP A 171 -16.89 -7.82 -7.76
N ILE A 172 -16.41 -6.61 -7.55
CA ILE A 172 -17.24 -5.44 -7.23
C ILE A 172 -18.23 -5.17 -8.35
N LYS A 173 -17.78 -5.22 -9.60
CA LYS A 173 -18.59 -5.02 -10.78
C LYS A 173 -19.73 -6.04 -10.85
N LYS A 174 -19.40 -7.31 -10.68
CA LYS A 174 -20.37 -8.41 -10.77
C LYS A 174 -21.40 -8.36 -9.64
N HIS A 175 -21.00 -7.95 -8.44
CA HIS A 175 -21.87 -7.97 -7.26
C HIS A 175 -22.59 -6.64 -7.02
N GLY A 176 -22.46 -5.69 -7.94
CA GLY A 176 -23.20 -4.42 -7.87
C GLY A 176 -22.72 -3.45 -6.80
N GLY A 177 -21.45 -3.55 -6.38
CA GLY A 177 -20.87 -2.65 -5.42
C GLY A 177 -20.00 -3.35 -4.39
N ILE A 178 -19.71 -2.61 -3.33
CA ILE A 178 -18.88 -3.08 -2.22
C ILE A 178 -19.51 -2.63 -0.89
N ALA A 179 -19.36 -3.43 0.16
CA ALA A 179 -19.87 -3.08 1.48
C ALA A 179 -19.03 -2.01 2.14
N SER A 180 -19.66 -1.13 2.92
CA SER A 180 -18.92 -0.22 3.80
C SER A 180 -18.29 -0.98 4.96
N THR A 181 -17.27 -0.38 5.58
CA THR A 181 -16.67 -0.93 6.80
C THR A 181 -17.71 -1.05 7.90
N GLU A 182 -18.58 -0.04 8.03
CA GLU A 182 -19.65 -0.04 9.03
C GLU A 182 -20.62 -1.21 8.83
N SER A 183 -21.04 -1.46 7.58
CA SER A 183 -22.00 -2.52 7.26
C SER A 183 -21.42 -3.91 7.41
N TYR A 184 -20.20 -4.13 6.92
CA TYR A 184 -19.60 -5.48 6.90
C TYR A 184 -18.97 -5.88 8.22
N GLY A 185 -18.42 -4.93 8.94
CA GLY A 185 -17.76 -5.17 10.22
C GLY A 185 -16.26 -4.88 10.18
N THR A 186 -15.64 -4.96 11.35
CA THR A 186 -14.24 -4.62 11.58
C THR A 186 -13.28 -5.50 10.78
N TYR A 187 -12.20 -4.91 10.28
CA TYR A 187 -11.11 -5.65 9.64
C TYR A 187 -10.48 -6.63 10.61
N LYS A 188 -10.37 -7.89 10.21
CA LYS A 188 -9.79 -8.98 11.00
C LYS A 188 -8.67 -9.72 10.28
N GLY A 189 -8.45 -9.40 9.00
CA GLY A 189 -7.44 -10.07 8.19
C GLY A 189 -7.80 -11.54 7.96
N GLN A 190 -6.95 -12.44 8.42
CA GLN A 190 -7.22 -13.87 8.34
C GLN A 190 -8.25 -14.27 9.40
N VAL A 191 -9.47 -14.52 8.97
CA VAL A 191 -10.58 -14.85 9.85
C VAL A 191 -10.67 -16.36 10.00
N ARG A 192 -10.93 -16.81 11.24
CA ARG A 192 -11.16 -18.23 11.54
C ARG A 192 -12.28 -18.85 10.72
N ASN A 193 -13.22 -18.05 10.23
CA ASN A 193 -14.36 -18.53 9.48
C ASN A 193 -14.49 -17.97 8.07
N GLY A 194 -13.74 -16.95 7.67
CA GLY A 194 -13.66 -16.40 6.31
C GLY A 194 -14.94 -16.39 5.47
N LEU A 195 -16.09 -16.45 6.14
CA LEU A 195 -17.37 -16.58 5.47
C LEU A 195 -17.81 -15.23 4.90
N CYS A 196 -18.04 -15.24 3.60
CA CYS A 196 -18.63 -14.11 2.91
C CYS A 196 -20.05 -13.85 3.45
N HIS A 197 -20.28 -12.65 4.00
CA HIS A 197 -21.56 -12.36 4.67
C HIS A 197 -22.07 -10.94 4.39
N TYR A 198 -21.87 -10.44 3.16
CA TYR A 198 -22.36 -9.11 2.81
C TYR A 198 -23.88 -9.10 2.64
N ASN A 199 -24.48 -7.94 2.88
CA ASN A 199 -25.89 -7.70 2.63
C ASN A 199 -26.04 -6.93 1.31
N GLN A 200 -26.65 -7.56 0.32
CA GLN A 200 -26.79 -6.99 -1.03
C GLN A 200 -27.46 -5.61 -1.02
N SER A 201 -28.41 -5.37 -0.13
CA SER A 201 -29.12 -4.10 -0.04
C SER A 201 -28.26 -2.95 0.49
N GLU A 202 -27.12 -3.25 1.09
CA GLU A 202 -26.19 -2.28 1.67
C GLU A 202 -24.94 -2.04 0.83
N MET A 203 -24.88 -2.61 -0.37
CA MET A 203 -23.75 -2.43 -1.28
C MET A 203 -23.70 -1.02 -1.84
N LEU A 204 -22.51 -0.45 -1.91
CA LEU A 204 -22.24 0.92 -2.33
C LEU A 204 -21.29 0.94 -3.53
N ALA A 205 -21.20 2.09 -4.19
CA ALA A 205 -20.18 2.36 -5.19
C ALA A 205 -20.15 1.35 -6.34
N LYS A 206 -21.31 1.18 -6.99
CA LYS A 206 -21.41 0.34 -8.19
C LYS A 206 -20.45 0.85 -9.27
N ILE A 207 -19.70 -0.06 -9.89
CA ILE A 207 -18.78 0.28 -10.96
C ILE A 207 -19.19 -0.41 -12.27
N THR A 208 -18.87 0.25 -13.38
CA THR A 208 -19.08 -0.31 -14.73
C THR A 208 -17.84 -0.97 -15.29
N GLY A 209 -16.69 -0.71 -14.69
CA GLY A 209 -15.42 -1.25 -15.11
C GLY A 209 -14.28 -0.55 -14.38
N TYR A 210 -13.10 -0.69 -14.93
CA TYR A 210 -11.89 -0.07 -14.40
C TYR A 210 -10.94 0.25 -15.55
N VAL A 211 -9.98 1.12 -15.30
CA VAL A 211 -9.01 1.58 -16.30
C VAL A 211 -7.62 1.14 -15.91
N ASN A 212 -6.87 0.65 -16.89
CA ASN A 212 -5.43 0.43 -16.77
C ASN A 212 -4.72 1.66 -17.34
N VAL A 213 -4.02 2.40 -16.49
CA VAL A 213 -3.29 3.58 -16.94
C VAL A 213 -2.09 3.14 -17.78
N THR A 214 -1.76 3.90 -18.81
CA THR A 214 -0.67 3.59 -19.74
C THR A 214 0.61 3.26 -18.98
N SER A 215 1.11 2.03 -19.16
CA SER A 215 2.25 1.51 -18.39
C SER A 215 3.50 2.34 -18.59
N GLY A 216 4.14 2.71 -17.48
CA GLY A 216 5.39 3.45 -17.48
C GLY A 216 5.28 4.93 -17.84
N ASN A 217 4.07 5.44 -18.02
CA ASN A 217 3.85 6.83 -18.42
C ASN A 217 3.55 7.70 -17.20
N ILE A 218 4.56 8.43 -16.74
CA ILE A 218 4.46 9.30 -15.54
C ILE A 218 3.35 10.35 -15.71
N THR A 219 3.30 11.01 -16.86
CA THR A 219 2.28 12.05 -17.13
C THR A 219 0.87 11.46 -17.12
N ALA A 220 0.70 10.26 -17.67
CA ALA A 220 -0.61 9.59 -17.68
C ALA A 220 -1.07 9.29 -16.24
N VAL A 221 -0.19 8.81 -15.38
CA VAL A 221 -0.53 8.54 -13.97
C VAL A 221 -0.87 9.82 -13.23
N LYS A 222 -0.11 10.89 -13.44
CA LYS A 222 -0.43 12.22 -12.88
C LYS A 222 -1.81 12.69 -13.33
N ALA A 223 -2.11 12.55 -14.62
CA ALA A 223 -3.42 12.94 -15.16
C ALA A 223 -4.55 12.10 -14.57
N ALA A 224 -4.33 10.80 -14.41
CA ALA A 224 -5.31 9.91 -13.78
C ALA A 224 -5.60 10.34 -12.35
N ILE A 225 -4.57 10.64 -11.55
CA ILE A 225 -4.75 11.09 -10.16
C ILE A 225 -5.50 12.42 -10.13
N TYR A 226 -5.14 13.35 -11.00
CA TYR A 226 -5.78 14.66 -11.06
C TYR A 226 -7.26 14.57 -11.43
N LYS A 227 -7.61 13.75 -12.42
CA LYS A 227 -8.97 13.67 -12.96
C LYS A 227 -9.87 12.67 -12.23
N HIS A 228 -9.31 11.61 -11.66
CA HIS A 228 -10.12 10.50 -11.14
C HIS A 228 -9.91 10.23 -9.66
N GLY A 229 -9.08 11.01 -8.98
CA GLY A 229 -8.77 10.83 -7.57
C GLY A 229 -7.64 9.84 -7.34
N PRO A 230 -7.49 9.36 -6.09
CA PRO A 230 -6.44 8.39 -5.76
C PRO A 230 -6.47 7.15 -6.66
N VAL A 231 -5.30 6.69 -7.05
CA VAL A 231 -5.11 5.59 -8.01
C VAL A 231 -4.35 4.45 -7.33
N ALA A 232 -4.83 3.23 -7.48
CA ALA A 232 -4.13 2.04 -6.98
C ALA A 232 -2.90 1.79 -7.85
N VAL A 233 -1.74 1.61 -7.20
CA VAL A 233 -0.48 1.37 -7.89
C VAL A 233 0.22 0.17 -7.27
N SER A 234 1.09 -0.46 -8.05
CA SER A 234 1.90 -1.59 -7.60
C SER A 234 3.36 -1.19 -7.57
N ILE A 235 4.08 -1.64 -6.54
CA ILE A 235 5.48 -1.27 -6.35
C ILE A 235 6.32 -2.49 -5.98
N ASP A 236 7.63 -2.37 -6.17
CA ASP A 236 8.61 -3.27 -5.58
C ASP A 236 8.93 -2.75 -4.17
N ALA A 237 8.40 -3.41 -3.15
CA ALA A 237 8.60 -3.07 -1.76
C ALA A 237 9.54 -4.07 -1.05
N SER A 238 10.33 -4.83 -1.82
CA SER A 238 11.12 -5.94 -1.29
C SER A 238 12.41 -5.52 -0.57
N HIS A 239 12.72 -4.23 -0.56
CA HIS A 239 13.97 -3.73 0.02
C HIS A 239 13.77 -3.33 1.47
N ARG A 240 14.77 -3.64 2.31
CA ARG A 240 14.75 -3.28 3.73
C ARG A 240 14.70 -1.77 3.95
N THR A 241 15.25 -0.98 3.01
CA THR A 241 15.12 0.47 3.01
C THR A 241 13.67 0.93 2.96
N PHE A 242 12.82 0.21 2.22
CA PHE A 242 11.38 0.50 2.20
C PHE A 242 10.72 0.18 3.56
N SER A 243 11.07 -0.97 4.16
CA SER A 243 10.48 -1.40 5.44
C SER A 243 10.75 -0.39 6.56
N PHE A 244 11.86 0.33 6.52
CA PHE A 244 12.26 1.28 7.57
C PHE A 244 12.31 2.73 7.09
N TYR A 245 11.70 3.02 5.94
CA TYR A 245 11.55 4.40 5.48
C TYR A 245 10.85 5.24 6.55
N SER A 246 11.34 6.46 6.76
CA SER A 246 10.79 7.40 7.73
C SER A 246 10.35 8.72 7.11
N ASN A 247 11.20 9.37 6.36
CA ASN A 247 10.89 10.65 5.73
C ASN A 247 11.84 10.94 4.56
N GLY A 248 11.51 11.99 3.80
CA GLY A 248 12.26 12.39 2.61
C GLY A 248 11.75 11.71 1.35
N ILE A 249 12.46 11.88 0.24
CA ILE A 249 12.09 11.27 -1.04
C ILE A 249 12.84 9.96 -1.20
N TYR A 250 12.09 8.86 -1.14
CA TYR A 250 12.62 7.51 -1.27
C TYR A 250 13.05 7.25 -2.73
N TYR A 251 14.30 6.89 -2.90
CA TYR A 251 14.84 6.42 -4.17
C TYR A 251 15.74 5.23 -3.91
N GLU A 252 15.39 4.06 -4.47
CA GLU A 252 16.17 2.83 -4.32
C GLU A 252 16.71 2.41 -5.67
N PRO A 253 18.04 2.53 -5.91
CA PRO A 253 18.63 2.17 -7.21
C PRO A 253 18.41 0.71 -7.61
N LYS A 254 18.24 -0.19 -6.62
CA LYS A 254 18.03 -1.62 -6.85
C LYS A 254 16.58 -1.99 -7.09
N CYS A 255 15.67 -1.02 -7.01
CA CYS A 255 14.24 -1.29 -7.12
C CYS A 255 13.88 -1.72 -8.54
N ALA A 256 13.12 -2.81 -8.66
CA ALA A 256 12.55 -3.23 -9.92
C ALA A 256 11.40 -2.31 -10.32
N ASN A 257 11.13 -2.19 -11.61
CA ASN A 257 10.05 -1.34 -12.12
C ASN A 257 9.24 -1.98 -13.24
N GLU A 258 9.46 -3.25 -13.54
CA GLU A 258 8.74 -3.93 -14.61
C GLU A 258 7.57 -4.75 -14.10
N THR A 259 6.56 -4.90 -14.95
CA THR A 259 5.45 -5.84 -14.75
C THR A 259 6.03 -7.21 -14.47
N GLY A 260 5.63 -7.84 -13.47
CA GLY A 260 6.18 -9.13 -13.13
C GLY A 260 7.03 -9.09 -11.86
N GLU A 261 7.52 -7.93 -11.45
CA GLU A 261 8.44 -7.79 -10.33
C GLU A 261 7.87 -6.99 -9.15
N LEU A 262 6.64 -6.49 -9.31
CA LEU A 262 6.01 -5.63 -8.31
C LEU A 262 5.20 -6.49 -7.35
N ASP A 263 5.53 -6.43 -6.06
CA ASP A 263 5.02 -7.36 -5.05
C ASP A 263 4.09 -6.75 -4.01
N HIS A 264 3.83 -5.44 -4.08
CA HIS A 264 3.04 -4.74 -3.07
C HIS A 264 2.10 -3.73 -3.74
N ALA A 265 0.86 -3.69 -3.28
CA ALA A 265 -0.15 -2.76 -3.76
C ALA A 265 -0.34 -1.63 -2.76
N VAL A 266 -0.37 -0.40 -3.24
CA VAL A 266 -0.53 0.80 -2.43
C VAL A 266 -1.39 1.82 -3.19
N LEU A 267 -1.62 3.00 -2.61
CA LEU A 267 -2.49 4.02 -3.17
C LEU A 267 -1.74 5.32 -3.40
N ALA A 268 -1.68 5.77 -4.65
CA ALA A 268 -1.15 7.09 -4.97
C ALA A 268 -2.24 8.14 -4.76
N VAL A 269 -2.08 8.98 -3.75
CA VAL A 269 -3.08 10.01 -3.39
C VAL A 269 -2.71 11.39 -3.88
N GLY A 270 -1.55 11.52 -4.49
CA GLY A 270 -1.07 12.79 -4.99
C GLY A 270 0.35 12.71 -5.51
N TYR A 271 0.90 13.87 -5.78
CA TYR A 271 2.27 14.03 -6.27
C TYR A 271 2.75 15.45 -5.97
N GLY A 272 4.05 15.67 -6.07
CA GLY A 272 4.59 17.00 -5.84
C GLY A 272 6.06 17.10 -6.18
N VAL A 273 6.65 18.20 -5.73
CA VAL A 273 8.06 18.53 -5.93
C VAL A 273 8.63 19.01 -4.59
N LEU A 274 9.78 18.48 -4.21
CA LEU A 274 10.49 18.90 -3.02
C LEU A 274 11.95 19.10 -3.39
N GLN A 275 12.45 20.33 -3.23
CA GLN A 275 13.85 20.67 -3.55
C GLN A 275 14.22 20.29 -5.00
N GLY A 276 13.30 20.49 -5.92
CA GLY A 276 13.52 20.18 -7.33
C GLY A 276 13.31 18.74 -7.74
N GLU A 277 13.07 17.85 -6.77
CA GLU A 277 12.83 16.44 -7.04
C GLU A 277 11.34 16.11 -7.02
N THR A 278 10.87 15.44 -8.08
CA THR A 278 9.46 15.06 -8.20
C THR A 278 9.20 13.74 -7.48
N TYR A 279 8.02 13.64 -6.87
CA TYR A 279 7.64 12.46 -6.10
C TYR A 279 6.15 12.14 -6.23
N TRP A 280 5.83 10.87 -5.99
CA TRP A 280 4.47 10.40 -5.74
C TRP A 280 4.20 10.42 -4.24
N LEU A 281 3.01 10.87 -3.85
CA LEU A 281 2.54 10.76 -2.47
C LEU A 281 1.73 9.48 -2.34
N ILE A 282 2.25 8.53 -1.58
CA ILE A 282 1.72 7.17 -1.53
C ILE A 282 1.27 6.81 -0.11
N LYS A 283 0.03 6.31 -0.01
CA LYS A 283 -0.55 5.78 1.22
C LYS A 283 -0.28 4.28 1.29
N ASN A 284 0.34 3.84 2.39
CA ASN A 284 0.55 2.43 2.67
C ASN A 284 -0.50 1.91 3.66
N SER A 285 -0.48 0.61 3.92
CA SER A 285 -1.40 -0.08 4.83
C SER A 285 -0.65 -0.82 5.94
N TRP A 286 0.47 -0.25 6.39
CA TRP A 286 1.33 -0.83 7.42
C TRP A 286 1.31 -0.01 8.72
N SER A 287 0.13 0.55 9.10
CA SER A 287 -0.02 1.40 10.28
C SER A 287 0.61 2.79 10.09
N THR A 288 0.22 3.71 10.95
CA THR A 288 0.85 5.04 11.03
C THR A 288 2.25 4.98 11.65
N TYR A 289 2.63 3.86 12.25
CA TYR A 289 4.00 3.66 12.77
C TYR A 289 5.03 3.53 11.64
N TRP A 290 4.60 3.09 10.46
CA TRP A 290 5.47 2.98 9.30
C TRP A 290 5.54 4.30 8.55
N GLY A 291 6.72 4.63 8.04
CA GLY A 291 6.90 5.77 7.15
C GLY A 291 6.64 7.11 7.82
N ASN A 292 6.20 8.06 7.03
CA ASN A 292 5.81 9.39 7.51
C ASN A 292 4.30 9.39 7.78
N ASP A 293 3.92 9.05 9.00
CA ASP A 293 2.52 8.86 9.42
C ASP A 293 1.74 7.91 8.49
N GLY A 294 2.41 6.86 8.02
CA GLY A 294 1.83 5.84 7.14
C GLY A 294 1.98 6.12 5.65
N TYR A 295 2.61 7.23 5.28
CA TYR A 295 2.82 7.66 3.90
C TYR A 295 4.29 7.62 3.50
N ILE A 296 4.54 7.55 2.19
CA ILE A 296 5.88 7.64 1.63
C ILE A 296 5.87 8.61 0.43
N LEU A 297 6.93 9.41 0.32
CA LEU A 297 7.22 10.18 -0.87
C LEU A 297 8.17 9.35 -1.73
N MET A 298 7.71 8.87 -2.87
CA MET A 298 8.50 7.99 -3.72
C MET A 298 8.92 8.72 -4.99
N ALA A 299 10.22 8.68 -5.31
CA ALA A 299 10.76 9.39 -6.47
C ALA A 299 10.07 8.95 -7.77
N MET A 300 9.74 9.92 -8.63
CA MET A 300 9.20 9.66 -9.96
C MET A 300 10.27 9.23 -10.95
N LYS A 301 11.50 9.74 -10.82
CA LYS A 301 12.58 9.49 -11.75
C LYS A 301 12.83 8.00 -11.92
N ASP A 302 13.16 7.59 -13.14
CA ASP A 302 13.45 6.20 -13.49
C ASP A 302 12.28 5.25 -13.24
N ASN A 303 11.06 5.79 -13.10
CA ASN A 303 9.90 5.01 -12.65
C ASN A 303 10.28 4.15 -11.44
N ASN A 304 10.88 4.78 -10.45
CA ASN A 304 11.47 4.07 -9.31
C ASN A 304 10.44 3.21 -8.59
N CYS A 305 10.78 1.96 -8.38
CA CYS A 305 9.95 0.92 -7.77
C CYS A 305 8.65 0.62 -8.53
N GLY A 306 8.51 1.12 -9.76
CA GLY A 306 7.42 0.72 -10.66
C GLY A 306 6.08 1.37 -10.43
N VAL A 307 6.02 2.52 -9.77
CA VAL A 307 4.75 3.20 -9.45
C VAL A 307 3.86 3.39 -10.69
N ALA A 308 4.44 3.76 -11.82
CA ALA A 308 3.69 4.04 -13.04
C ALA A 308 3.46 2.80 -13.93
N THR A 309 3.88 1.61 -13.49
CA THR A 309 3.86 0.42 -14.35
C THR A 309 2.47 -0.20 -14.44
N GLU A 310 1.74 -0.30 -13.33
CA GLU A 310 0.44 -1.00 -13.27
C GLU A 310 -0.61 -0.20 -12.50
N ALA A 311 -0.70 1.09 -12.74
CA ALA A 311 -1.69 1.95 -12.10
C ALA A 311 -3.09 1.66 -12.64
N THR A 312 -4.08 1.66 -11.75
CA THR A 312 -5.48 1.35 -12.12
C THR A 312 -6.47 2.10 -11.21
N TYR A 313 -7.63 2.43 -11.76
CA TYR A 313 -8.70 3.07 -11.01
C TYR A 313 -10.06 2.58 -11.48
N PRO A 314 -11.09 2.60 -10.59
CA PRO A 314 -12.44 2.16 -10.96
C PRO A 314 -13.22 3.25 -11.70
N ILE A 315 -14.21 2.82 -12.49
CA ILE A 315 -15.18 3.71 -13.15
C ILE A 315 -16.52 3.51 -12.45
N LEU A 316 -16.98 4.52 -11.72
CA LEU A 316 -18.27 4.46 -11.06
C LEU A 316 -19.41 4.59 -12.07
N ALA A 317 -20.48 3.84 -11.79
CA ALA A 317 -21.69 3.91 -12.59
C ALA A 317 -22.41 5.26 -12.44
#